data_72a64921faa20975a5e474494896d1c0
#
_entry.id   72a64921faa20975a5e474494896d1c0
#
_cell.length_a   1.000
_cell.length_b   1.000
_cell.length_c   1.000
_cell.angle_alpha   90.00
_cell.angle_beta   90.00
_cell.angle_gamma   90.00
#
_symmetry.space_group_name_H-M   'P 1'
#
loop_
_entity.id
_entity.type
_entity.pdbx_description
1 polymer ?
#
loop_
_entity_poly.entity_id
_entity_poly.type
_entity_poly.pdbx_seq_one_letter_code
_entity_poly.pdbx_strand_id
1 'polypeptide(L)'
;LDMVSYALTQPDTCHAATDILMIMIEFDASCVRTHILNTCPSDMDARSPLFHTLVRVFHETHDTGLCGQMNEAWRLLLDANIDGMGMLAHQDDLDAYLAWMYEGPIEDLFAPLYQVPQLSTLAWDEPLSLSPHDQMLYLHLCDLWCCVMTHHPQRSRHYVLASDACSHIGSLLHVRDKHMRLAALRVLRAYAASQDLDLYQHLIDTQVLGHVLALLQREAPRDNLVSSACQSVLEQLRKD
;
A
#
# COMPACT_ATOMS: atom_id res chain seq x y z
N LEU A 1 24.13 -7.23 -2.39
CA LEU A 1 22.65 -7.38 -2.39
C LEU A 1 22.20 -8.75 -2.89
N ASP A 2 22.90 -9.39 -3.86
CA ASP A 2 22.54 -10.74 -4.36
C ASP A 2 22.56 -11.80 -3.24
N MET A 3 23.56 -11.76 -2.34
CA MET A 3 23.61 -12.64 -1.17
C MET A 3 22.45 -12.38 -0.20
N VAL A 4 22.06 -11.11 -0.01
CA VAL A 4 20.90 -10.75 0.82
C VAL A 4 19.61 -11.26 0.18
N SER A 5 19.46 -11.07 -1.14
CA SER A 5 18.32 -11.61 -1.90
C SER A 5 18.21 -13.12 -1.75
N TYR A 6 19.31 -13.86 -1.87
CA TYR A 6 19.31 -15.30 -1.65
C TYR A 6 18.98 -15.67 -0.20
N ALA A 7 19.58 -15.00 0.79
CA ALA A 7 19.34 -15.29 2.20
C ALA A 7 17.90 -15.00 2.64
N LEU A 8 17.22 -14.02 2.03
CA LEU A 8 15.80 -13.73 2.23
C LEU A 8 14.89 -14.90 1.80
N THR A 9 15.36 -15.75 0.88
CA THR A 9 14.56 -16.91 0.43
C THR A 9 14.70 -18.12 1.33
N GLN A 10 15.63 -18.10 2.29
CA GLN A 10 15.92 -19.23 3.18
C GLN A 10 15.24 -18.99 4.54
N PRO A 11 14.41 -19.92 5.05
CA PRO A 11 13.70 -19.74 6.32
C PRO A 11 14.62 -19.42 7.51
N ASP A 12 15.78 -20.08 7.57
CA ASP A 12 16.72 -19.95 8.69
C ASP A 12 17.48 -18.61 8.72
N THR A 13 17.57 -17.92 7.58
CA THR A 13 18.35 -16.67 7.46
C THR A 13 17.49 -15.46 7.10
N CYS A 14 16.21 -15.65 6.82
CA CYS A 14 15.30 -14.60 6.34
C CYS A 14 15.27 -13.40 7.30
N HIS A 15 15.10 -13.61 8.60
CA HIS A 15 15.10 -12.52 9.58
C HIS A 15 16.42 -11.74 9.61
N ALA A 16 17.55 -12.43 9.69
CA ALA A 16 18.86 -11.78 9.69
C ALA A 16 19.14 -11.04 8.37
N ALA A 17 18.70 -11.60 7.24
CA ALA A 17 18.81 -10.95 5.94
C ALA A 17 17.92 -9.69 5.85
N THR A 18 16.74 -9.72 6.47
CA THR A 18 15.85 -8.56 6.55
C THR A 18 16.46 -7.47 7.44
N ASP A 19 17.03 -7.82 8.59
CA ASP A 19 17.73 -6.86 9.45
C ASP A 19 18.90 -6.17 8.71
N ILE A 20 19.68 -6.94 7.96
CA ILE A 20 20.78 -6.40 7.13
C ILE A 20 20.21 -5.48 6.05
N LEU A 21 19.14 -5.88 5.36
CA LEU A 21 18.49 -5.07 4.33
C LEU A 21 17.97 -3.75 4.92
N MET A 22 17.31 -3.80 6.09
CA MET A 22 16.83 -2.60 6.77
C MET A 22 17.94 -1.63 7.09
N ILE A 23 19.05 -2.12 7.66
CA ILE A 23 20.22 -1.29 7.95
C ILE A 23 20.78 -0.65 6.66
N MET A 24 20.82 -1.41 5.56
CA MET A 24 21.28 -0.88 4.28
C MET A 24 20.36 0.23 3.76
N ILE A 25 19.03 0.02 3.82
CA ILE A 25 18.05 1.00 3.36
C ILE A 25 18.08 2.25 4.26
N GLU A 26 18.14 2.11 5.57
CA GLU A 26 18.21 3.22 6.52
C GLU A 26 19.50 4.04 6.35
N PHE A 27 20.61 3.39 6.01
CA PHE A 27 21.87 4.07 5.76
C PHE A 27 21.91 4.75 4.39
N ASP A 28 21.49 4.04 3.35
CA ASP A 28 21.46 4.53 1.96
C ASP A 28 20.44 3.75 1.12
N ALA A 29 19.21 4.23 1.06
CA ALA A 29 18.14 3.64 0.24
C ALA A 29 18.46 3.69 -1.27
N SER A 30 19.24 4.67 -1.72
CA SER A 30 19.66 4.81 -3.12
C SER A 30 20.47 3.61 -3.60
N CYS A 31 21.34 3.07 -2.75
CA CYS A 31 22.12 1.86 -3.07
C CYS A 31 21.20 0.67 -3.43
N VAL A 32 20.11 0.47 -2.68
CA VAL A 32 19.16 -0.63 -2.94
C VAL A 32 18.31 -0.36 -4.17
N ARG A 33 17.82 0.87 -4.35
CA ARG A 33 17.06 1.30 -5.54
C ARG A 33 17.86 1.13 -6.81
N THR A 34 19.10 1.62 -6.82
CA THR A 34 20.04 1.51 -7.94
C THR A 34 20.38 0.05 -8.26
N HIS A 35 20.55 -0.81 -7.25
CA HIS A 35 20.76 -2.23 -7.48
C HIS A 35 19.54 -2.89 -8.14
N ILE A 36 18.33 -2.57 -7.69
CA ILE A 36 17.09 -3.07 -8.31
C ILE A 36 17.04 -2.66 -9.79
N LEU A 37 17.27 -1.39 -10.10
CA LEU A 37 17.27 -0.89 -11.48
C LEU A 37 18.34 -1.55 -12.35
N ASN A 38 19.56 -1.69 -11.85
CA ASN A 38 20.69 -2.26 -12.61
C ASN A 38 20.58 -3.77 -12.82
N THR A 39 19.82 -4.47 -11.99
CA THR A 39 19.58 -5.93 -12.11
C THR A 39 18.28 -6.25 -12.81
N CYS A 40 17.53 -5.23 -13.24
CA CYS A 40 16.34 -5.43 -14.03
C CYS A 40 16.74 -5.97 -15.43
N PRO A 41 16.18 -7.10 -15.87
CA PRO A 41 16.43 -7.60 -17.21
C PRO A 41 15.94 -6.62 -18.27
N SER A 42 16.52 -6.71 -19.49
CA SER A 42 16.11 -5.86 -20.62
C SER A 42 14.70 -6.18 -21.16
N ASP A 43 14.11 -7.26 -20.73
CA ASP A 43 12.73 -7.63 -21.03
C ASP A 43 11.78 -6.85 -20.10
N MET A 44 10.83 -6.12 -20.69
CA MET A 44 9.89 -5.26 -19.94
C MET A 44 9.02 -6.02 -18.95
N ASP A 45 8.80 -7.31 -19.18
CA ASP A 45 7.99 -8.17 -18.29
C ASP A 45 8.81 -8.81 -17.15
N ALA A 46 10.13 -8.74 -17.23
CA ALA A 46 11.00 -9.32 -16.21
C ALA A 46 11.32 -8.32 -15.10
N ARG A 47 11.28 -8.79 -13.86
CA ARG A 47 11.60 -7.99 -12.66
C ARG A 47 12.99 -8.30 -12.14
N SER A 48 13.59 -7.31 -11.47
CA SER A 48 14.83 -7.53 -10.71
C SER A 48 14.68 -8.70 -9.73
N PRO A 49 15.66 -9.60 -9.61
CA PRO A 49 15.60 -10.71 -8.65
C PRO A 49 15.38 -10.25 -7.21
N LEU A 50 16.00 -9.15 -6.80
CA LEU A 50 15.80 -8.60 -5.47
C LEU A 50 14.38 -8.07 -5.30
N PHE A 51 13.85 -7.31 -6.25
CA PHE A 51 12.47 -6.80 -6.20
C PHE A 51 11.47 -7.95 -6.07
N HIS A 52 11.57 -8.96 -6.93
CA HIS A 52 10.70 -10.13 -6.87
C HIS A 52 10.80 -10.86 -5.53
N THR A 53 11.99 -10.98 -4.97
CA THR A 53 12.20 -11.60 -3.65
C THR A 53 11.52 -10.78 -2.56
N LEU A 54 11.67 -9.45 -2.56
CA LEU A 54 11.06 -8.56 -1.58
C LEU A 54 9.52 -8.64 -1.63
N VAL A 55 8.93 -8.58 -2.82
CA VAL A 55 7.49 -8.73 -3.02
C VAL A 55 7.01 -10.09 -2.48
N ARG A 56 7.68 -11.18 -2.86
CA ARG A 56 7.32 -12.52 -2.44
C ARG A 56 7.40 -12.69 -0.92
N VAL A 57 8.49 -12.29 -0.29
CA VAL A 57 8.66 -12.39 1.17
C VAL A 57 7.58 -11.58 1.88
N PHE A 58 7.26 -10.39 1.40
CA PHE A 58 6.22 -9.56 1.97
C PHE A 58 4.84 -10.19 1.87
N HIS A 59 4.51 -10.82 0.73
CA HIS A 59 3.20 -11.42 0.49
C HIS A 59 3.01 -12.76 1.19
N GLU A 60 4.07 -13.58 1.30
CA GLU A 60 3.97 -14.97 1.76
C GLU A 60 4.28 -15.15 3.25
N THR A 61 4.89 -14.16 3.91
CA THR A 61 5.28 -14.32 5.30
C THR A 61 4.06 -14.38 6.23
N HIS A 62 4.07 -15.37 7.13
CA HIS A 62 3.11 -15.49 8.22
C HIS A 62 3.62 -14.85 9.54
N ASP A 63 4.85 -14.38 9.56
CA ASP A 63 5.46 -13.73 10.71
C ASP A 63 5.10 -12.23 10.72
N THR A 64 4.45 -11.78 11.79
CA THR A 64 3.98 -10.39 11.92
C THR A 64 5.14 -9.39 12.03
N GLY A 65 6.24 -9.78 12.67
CA GLY A 65 7.42 -8.95 12.79
C GLY A 65 8.10 -8.75 11.45
N LEU A 66 8.30 -9.84 10.70
CA LEU A 66 8.89 -9.81 9.37
C LEU A 66 8.03 -9.02 8.39
N CYS A 67 6.70 -9.23 8.42
CA CYS A 67 5.78 -8.47 7.57
C CYS A 67 5.86 -6.96 7.87
N GLY A 68 5.94 -6.57 9.14
CA GLY A 68 6.12 -5.17 9.56
C GLY A 68 7.45 -4.58 9.09
N GLN A 69 8.56 -5.32 9.20
CA GLN A 69 9.87 -4.90 8.69
C GLN A 69 9.84 -4.74 7.16
N MET A 70 9.21 -5.66 6.43
CA MET A 70 9.06 -5.56 4.98
C MET A 70 8.19 -4.36 4.57
N ASN A 71 7.11 -4.08 5.31
CA ASN A 71 6.31 -2.87 5.10
C ASN A 71 7.16 -1.60 5.26
N GLU A 72 7.98 -1.53 6.30
CA GLU A 72 8.86 -0.38 6.52
C GLU A 72 9.94 -0.29 5.43
N ALA A 73 10.53 -1.41 5.01
CA ALA A 73 11.45 -1.42 3.87
C ALA A 73 10.82 -0.82 2.61
N TRP A 74 9.58 -1.22 2.28
CA TRP A 74 8.85 -0.65 1.15
C TRP A 74 8.57 0.85 1.32
N ARG A 75 8.19 1.28 2.53
CA ARG A 75 7.98 2.71 2.82
C ARG A 75 9.26 3.51 2.56
N LEU A 76 10.39 3.04 3.08
CA LEU A 76 11.69 3.70 2.91
C LEU A 76 12.15 3.72 1.45
N LEU A 77 11.90 2.65 0.69
CA LEU A 77 12.21 2.60 -0.74
C LEU A 77 11.33 3.52 -1.59
N LEU A 78 10.09 3.78 -1.15
CA LEU A 78 9.12 4.63 -1.84
C LEU A 78 9.12 6.08 -1.34
N ASP A 79 9.76 6.41 -0.20
CA ASP A 79 9.67 7.76 0.36
C ASP A 79 10.74 8.70 -0.20
N ALA A 80 10.27 9.83 -0.71
CA ALA A 80 11.10 10.92 -1.20
C ALA A 80 11.78 11.74 -0.09
N ASN A 81 11.28 11.68 1.16
CA ASN A 81 11.70 12.57 2.23
C ASN A 81 12.74 11.98 3.18
N ILE A 82 13.08 10.70 3.02
CA ILE A 82 14.01 9.98 3.93
C ILE A 82 15.47 10.33 3.67
N ASP A 83 15.81 10.81 2.51
CA ASP A 83 17.14 11.36 2.24
C ASP A 83 17.42 12.67 3.04
N GLY A 84 16.84 12.74 4.25
CA GLY A 84 16.84 13.86 5.20
C GLY A 84 18.18 14.38 5.69
N MET A 85 19.28 14.03 5.04
CA MET A 85 20.60 14.64 5.21
C MET A 85 21.02 15.50 4.01
N GLY A 86 20.04 16.00 3.23
CA GLY A 86 20.23 17.23 2.44
C GLY A 86 21.15 17.13 1.23
N MET A 87 21.33 16.00 0.59
CA MET A 87 22.08 15.91 -0.65
C MET A 87 21.17 15.73 -1.86
N LEU A 88 21.09 16.76 -2.69
CA LEU A 88 20.43 16.80 -4.01
C LEU A 88 20.92 15.68 -4.97
N ALA A 89 21.97 14.96 -4.62
CA ALA A 89 22.58 13.92 -5.44
C ALA A 89 21.77 12.62 -5.56
N HIS A 90 20.81 12.39 -4.65
CA HIS A 90 20.01 11.15 -4.64
C HIS A 90 18.61 11.32 -5.24
N GLN A 91 18.23 12.52 -5.63
CA GLN A 91 16.90 12.81 -6.20
C GLN A 91 16.73 12.14 -7.57
N ASP A 92 17.77 12.14 -8.40
CA ASP A 92 17.73 11.54 -9.75
C ASP A 92 17.51 10.02 -9.69
N ASP A 93 18.13 9.33 -8.73
CA ASP A 93 17.99 7.89 -8.54
C ASP A 93 16.59 7.51 -8.06
N LEU A 94 16.01 8.30 -7.15
CA LEU A 94 14.65 8.10 -6.69
C LEU A 94 13.64 8.32 -7.84
N ASP A 95 13.82 9.38 -8.63
CA ASP A 95 12.93 9.66 -9.75
C ASP A 95 12.97 8.55 -10.82
N ALA A 96 14.14 8.01 -11.12
CA ALA A 96 14.30 6.88 -12.01
C ALA A 96 13.65 5.60 -11.44
N TYR A 97 13.82 5.33 -10.14
CA TYR A 97 13.21 4.20 -9.46
C TYR A 97 11.69 4.31 -9.44
N LEU A 98 11.15 5.47 -9.10
CA LEU A 98 9.71 5.69 -9.09
C LEU A 98 9.12 5.62 -10.51
N ALA A 99 9.81 6.14 -11.53
CA ALA A 99 9.37 6.00 -12.92
C ALA A 99 9.23 4.53 -13.29
N TRP A 100 10.25 3.72 -13.01
CA TRP A 100 10.22 2.27 -13.22
C TRP A 100 9.12 1.58 -12.40
N MET A 101 8.94 1.93 -11.13
CA MET A 101 7.90 1.35 -10.29
C MET A 101 6.50 1.54 -10.90
N TYR A 102 6.19 2.74 -11.41
CA TYR A 102 4.88 3.05 -11.98
C TYR A 102 4.69 2.57 -13.43
N GLU A 103 5.72 2.01 -14.08
CA GLU A 103 5.61 1.35 -15.39
C GLU A 103 5.10 -0.11 -15.32
N GLY A 104 4.88 -0.64 -14.11
CA GLY A 104 4.30 -1.98 -13.90
C GLY A 104 4.61 -2.63 -12.55
N PRO A 105 5.83 -2.55 -12.00
CA PRO A 105 6.20 -3.23 -10.74
C PRO A 105 5.29 -2.92 -9.56
N ILE A 106 4.67 -1.75 -9.51
CA ILE A 106 3.74 -1.36 -8.45
C ILE A 106 2.49 -2.26 -8.43
N GLU A 107 2.08 -2.80 -9.57
CA GLU A 107 0.98 -3.77 -9.66
C GLU A 107 1.32 -5.07 -8.93
N ASP A 108 2.56 -5.54 -9.08
CA ASP A 108 3.04 -6.73 -8.38
C ASP A 108 2.99 -6.53 -6.86
N LEU A 109 3.41 -5.35 -6.37
CA LEU A 109 3.39 -5.02 -4.95
C LEU A 109 1.96 -5.03 -4.37
N PHE A 110 0.99 -4.50 -5.10
CA PHE A 110 -0.40 -4.41 -4.65
C PHE A 110 -1.30 -5.55 -5.12
N ALA A 111 -0.76 -6.55 -5.84
CA ALA A 111 -1.52 -7.68 -6.38
C ALA A 111 -2.46 -8.38 -5.37
N PRO A 112 -2.09 -8.58 -4.08
CA PRO A 112 -3.00 -9.22 -3.13
C PRO A 112 -4.29 -8.42 -2.86
N LEU A 113 -4.29 -7.09 -2.99
CA LEU A 113 -5.51 -6.29 -2.80
C LEU A 113 -6.61 -6.66 -3.82
N TYR A 114 -6.23 -7.04 -5.03
CA TYR A 114 -7.17 -7.43 -6.08
C TYR A 114 -7.78 -8.83 -5.88
N GLN A 115 -7.30 -9.59 -4.88
CA GLN A 115 -7.92 -10.84 -4.45
C GLN A 115 -9.10 -10.63 -3.49
N VAL A 116 -9.21 -9.44 -2.89
CA VAL A 116 -10.39 -9.04 -2.12
C VAL A 116 -11.58 -8.93 -3.08
N PRO A 117 -12.79 -9.42 -2.75
CA PRO A 117 -13.95 -9.23 -3.61
C PRO A 117 -14.19 -7.75 -3.94
N GLN A 118 -14.67 -7.45 -5.14
CA GLN A 118 -15.09 -6.09 -5.47
C GLN A 118 -16.31 -5.68 -4.65
N LEU A 119 -16.38 -4.42 -4.26
CA LEU A 119 -17.45 -3.88 -3.42
C LEU A 119 -18.83 -4.09 -4.04
N SER A 120 -18.94 -3.97 -5.36
CA SER A 120 -20.19 -4.19 -6.11
C SER A 120 -20.76 -5.61 -6.01
N THR A 121 -19.94 -6.59 -5.58
CA THR A 121 -20.37 -7.99 -5.41
C THR A 121 -20.87 -8.29 -3.99
N LEU A 122 -20.71 -7.38 -3.06
CA LEU A 122 -21.09 -7.55 -1.66
C LEU A 122 -22.43 -6.86 -1.35
N ALA A 123 -23.30 -7.56 -0.63
CA ALA A 123 -24.50 -6.92 -0.07
C ALA A 123 -24.09 -5.93 1.05
N TRP A 124 -24.95 -4.92 1.30
CA TRP A 124 -24.65 -3.81 2.24
C TRP A 124 -24.28 -4.25 3.67
N ASP A 125 -24.78 -5.38 4.13
CA ASP A 125 -24.60 -5.94 5.48
C ASP A 125 -23.88 -7.29 5.47
N GLU A 126 -23.42 -7.74 4.31
CA GLU A 126 -22.67 -8.99 4.18
C GLU A 126 -21.29 -8.87 4.82
N PRO A 127 -20.96 -9.69 5.83
CA PRO A 127 -19.64 -9.63 6.46
C PRO A 127 -18.59 -10.32 5.61
N LEU A 128 -17.47 -9.66 5.40
CA LEU A 128 -16.29 -10.26 4.76
C LEU A 128 -15.40 -10.91 5.82
N SER A 129 -15.06 -12.18 5.61
CA SER A 129 -14.14 -12.93 6.45
C SER A 129 -12.79 -13.08 5.75
N LEU A 130 -11.71 -12.72 6.45
CA LEU A 130 -10.35 -12.83 5.97
C LEU A 130 -9.57 -13.79 6.87
N SER A 131 -8.57 -14.46 6.31
CA SER A 131 -7.60 -15.22 7.12
C SER A 131 -6.76 -14.27 7.99
N PRO A 132 -6.15 -14.72 9.09
CA PRO A 132 -5.25 -13.88 9.89
C PRO A 132 -4.07 -13.34 9.08
N HIS A 133 -3.55 -14.12 8.14
CA HIS A 133 -2.50 -13.70 7.22
C HIS A 133 -2.98 -12.56 6.31
N ASP A 134 -4.13 -12.72 5.66
CA ASP A 134 -4.67 -11.69 4.77
C ASP A 134 -4.99 -10.39 5.53
N GLN A 135 -5.51 -10.49 6.76
CA GLN A 135 -5.75 -9.31 7.59
C GLN A 135 -4.46 -8.55 7.86
N MET A 136 -3.39 -9.26 8.24
CA MET A 136 -2.08 -8.65 8.47
C MET A 136 -1.55 -7.98 7.20
N LEU A 137 -1.53 -8.72 6.09
CA LEU A 137 -1.01 -8.23 4.81
C LEU A 137 -1.80 -7.01 4.30
N TYR A 138 -3.14 -7.07 4.32
CA TYR A 138 -3.96 -5.96 3.84
C TYR A 138 -3.88 -4.70 4.71
N LEU A 139 -3.62 -4.83 6.02
CA LEU A 139 -3.32 -3.67 6.87
C LEU A 139 -2.08 -2.93 6.37
N HIS A 140 -1.01 -3.65 6.07
CA HIS A 140 0.23 -3.09 5.56
C HIS A 140 0.08 -2.56 4.13
N LEU A 141 -0.62 -3.27 3.25
CA LEU A 141 -0.89 -2.79 1.89
C LEU A 141 -1.74 -1.51 1.88
N CYS A 142 -2.73 -1.38 2.77
CA CYS A 142 -3.46 -0.12 2.94
C CYS A 142 -2.56 1.02 3.44
N ASP A 143 -1.58 0.73 4.31
CA ASP A 143 -0.62 1.72 4.77
C ASP A 143 0.30 2.19 3.64
N LEU A 144 0.83 1.25 2.84
CA LEU A 144 1.62 1.57 1.64
C LEU A 144 0.80 2.33 0.60
N TRP A 145 -0.49 1.96 0.41
CA TRP A 145 -1.36 2.69 -0.51
C TRP A 145 -1.53 4.15 -0.10
N CYS A 146 -1.73 4.40 1.20
CA CYS A 146 -1.75 5.77 1.71
C CYS A 146 -0.42 6.50 1.48
N CYS A 147 0.72 5.82 1.67
CA CYS A 147 2.05 6.35 1.43
C CYS A 147 2.20 6.81 -0.02
N VAL A 148 1.87 5.93 -1.01
CA VAL A 148 1.95 6.25 -2.44
C VAL A 148 1.05 7.44 -2.82
N MET A 149 -0.17 7.48 -2.33
CA MET A 149 -1.10 8.58 -2.62
C MET A 149 -0.63 9.91 -2.04
N THR A 150 0.00 9.88 -0.86
CA THR A 150 0.41 11.10 -0.16
C THR A 150 1.73 11.65 -0.68
N HIS A 151 2.71 10.78 -0.94
CA HIS A 151 4.05 11.18 -1.32
C HIS A 151 4.26 11.27 -2.84
N HIS A 152 3.45 10.56 -3.63
CA HIS A 152 3.55 10.54 -5.10
C HIS A 152 2.24 10.97 -5.79
N PRO A 153 1.58 12.05 -5.41
CA PRO A 153 0.23 12.36 -5.88
C PRO A 153 0.12 12.43 -7.41
N GLN A 154 1.15 12.96 -8.10
CA GLN A 154 1.15 13.08 -9.55
C GLN A 154 1.36 11.72 -10.25
N ARG A 155 2.27 10.89 -9.74
CA ARG A 155 2.61 9.59 -10.36
C ARG A 155 1.56 8.53 -10.03
N SER A 156 1.10 8.47 -8.78
CA SER A 156 0.10 7.51 -8.33
C SER A 156 -1.28 7.73 -8.96
N ARG A 157 -1.61 8.99 -9.32
CA ARG A 157 -2.92 9.35 -9.87
C ARG A 157 -3.34 8.45 -11.03
N HIS A 158 -2.45 8.25 -11.99
CA HIS A 158 -2.75 7.43 -13.18
C HIS A 158 -3.02 5.98 -12.80
N TYR A 159 -2.17 5.41 -11.96
CA TYR A 159 -2.31 4.05 -11.45
C TYR A 159 -3.59 3.88 -10.64
N VAL A 160 -3.86 4.81 -9.72
CA VAL A 160 -5.05 4.79 -8.84
C VAL A 160 -6.35 4.86 -9.64
N LEU A 161 -6.42 5.72 -10.69
CA LEU A 161 -7.61 5.85 -11.53
C LEU A 161 -7.79 4.67 -12.50
N ALA A 162 -6.69 4.06 -12.96
CA ALA A 162 -6.74 2.91 -13.86
C ALA A 162 -7.06 1.60 -13.13
N SER A 163 -6.85 1.57 -11.81
CA SER A 163 -7.02 0.36 -11.00
C SER A 163 -8.40 0.30 -10.33
N ASP A 164 -8.89 -0.91 -10.11
CA ASP A 164 -10.11 -1.16 -9.32
C ASP A 164 -9.84 -1.19 -7.80
N ALA A 165 -8.65 -0.78 -7.36
CA ALA A 165 -8.22 -0.89 -5.96
C ALA A 165 -9.17 -0.20 -4.99
N CYS A 166 -9.77 0.93 -5.37
CA CYS A 166 -10.76 1.63 -4.54
C CYS A 166 -11.95 0.72 -4.19
N SER A 167 -12.45 -0.07 -5.14
CA SER A 167 -13.53 -1.02 -4.93
C SER A 167 -13.11 -2.17 -4.00
N HIS A 168 -11.93 -2.74 -4.22
CA HIS A 168 -11.40 -3.82 -3.39
C HIS A 168 -11.12 -3.36 -1.95
N ILE A 169 -10.51 -2.18 -1.79
CA ILE A 169 -10.26 -1.58 -0.47
C ILE A 169 -11.59 -1.22 0.22
N GLY A 170 -12.57 -0.73 -0.53
CA GLY A 170 -13.92 -0.46 -0.02
C GLY A 170 -14.58 -1.71 0.59
N SER A 171 -14.34 -2.88 0.03
CA SER A 171 -14.85 -4.15 0.58
C SER A 171 -14.29 -4.49 1.97
N LEU A 172 -13.11 -3.98 2.31
CA LEU A 172 -12.53 -4.17 3.66
C LEU A 172 -13.36 -3.48 4.76
N LEU A 173 -14.25 -2.55 4.43
CA LEU A 173 -15.22 -1.97 5.37
C LEU A 173 -16.19 -3.03 5.93
N HIS A 174 -16.37 -4.14 5.23
CA HIS A 174 -17.23 -5.26 5.62
C HIS A 174 -16.55 -6.26 6.57
N VAL A 175 -15.24 -6.17 6.74
CA VAL A 175 -14.50 -7.00 7.71
C VAL A 175 -14.93 -6.62 9.13
N ARG A 176 -15.06 -7.61 10.03
CA ARG A 176 -15.47 -7.36 11.43
C ARG A 176 -14.39 -6.66 12.25
N ASP A 177 -13.13 -6.87 11.88
CA ASP A 177 -11.99 -6.27 12.59
C ASP A 177 -11.99 -4.75 12.43
N LYS A 178 -11.90 -4.04 13.56
CA LYS A 178 -11.92 -2.57 13.59
C LYS A 178 -10.68 -1.94 12.97
N HIS A 179 -9.51 -2.58 13.10
CA HIS A 179 -8.25 -2.05 12.56
C HIS A 179 -8.26 -2.10 11.05
N MET A 180 -8.83 -3.18 10.46
CA MET A 180 -9.02 -3.29 9.02
C MET A 180 -9.95 -2.19 8.50
N ARG A 181 -11.11 -1.96 9.15
CA ARG A 181 -12.01 -0.87 8.78
C ARG A 181 -11.33 0.49 8.85
N LEU A 182 -10.56 0.74 9.92
CA LEU A 182 -9.81 1.99 10.07
C LEU A 182 -8.73 2.15 9.00
N ALA A 183 -8.05 1.07 8.60
CA ALA A 183 -7.07 1.10 7.51
C ALA A 183 -7.73 1.45 6.17
N ALA A 184 -8.84 0.79 5.83
CA ALA A 184 -9.62 1.11 4.63
C ALA A 184 -10.12 2.57 4.65
N LEU A 185 -10.70 3.04 5.77
CA LEU A 185 -11.16 4.44 5.91
C LEU A 185 -10.00 5.45 5.79
N ARG A 186 -8.78 5.10 6.23
CA ARG A 186 -7.60 5.94 6.04
C ARG A 186 -7.27 6.11 4.57
N VAL A 187 -7.32 5.03 3.78
CA VAL A 187 -7.13 5.08 2.34
C VAL A 187 -8.22 5.95 1.69
N LEU A 188 -9.50 5.70 2.00
CA LEU A 188 -10.60 6.49 1.43
C LEU A 188 -10.51 7.99 1.80
N ARG A 189 -10.00 8.29 2.98
CA ARG A 189 -9.71 9.67 3.37
C ARG A 189 -8.56 10.26 2.55
N ALA A 190 -7.55 9.48 2.16
CA ALA A 190 -6.47 9.96 1.28
C ALA A 190 -7.01 10.29 -0.12
N TYR A 191 -7.93 9.47 -0.67
CA TYR A 191 -8.66 9.82 -1.89
C TYR A 191 -9.42 11.14 -1.73
N ALA A 192 -10.19 11.29 -0.65
CA ALA A 192 -10.97 12.50 -0.38
C ALA A 192 -10.11 13.74 -0.11
N ALA A 193 -8.86 13.57 0.33
CA ALA A 193 -7.93 14.68 0.60
C ALA A 193 -7.10 15.10 -0.62
N SER A 194 -7.20 14.39 -1.73
CA SER A 194 -6.37 14.62 -2.93
C SER A 194 -6.69 15.92 -3.67
N GLN A 195 -7.87 16.51 -3.46
CA GLN A 195 -8.39 17.68 -4.19
C GLN A 195 -8.39 17.47 -5.72
N ASP A 196 -8.59 16.23 -6.16
CA ASP A 196 -8.64 15.84 -7.57
C ASP A 196 -10.05 15.40 -7.93
N LEU A 197 -10.66 16.09 -8.88
CA LEU A 197 -12.04 15.85 -9.31
C LEU A 197 -12.25 14.45 -9.89
N ASP A 198 -11.25 13.90 -10.60
CA ASP A 198 -11.37 12.56 -11.16
C ASP A 198 -11.31 11.49 -10.07
N LEU A 199 -10.49 11.69 -9.02
CA LEU A 199 -10.47 10.81 -7.85
C LEU A 199 -11.78 10.89 -7.05
N TYR A 200 -12.39 12.07 -6.95
CA TYR A 200 -13.72 12.20 -6.34
C TYR A 200 -14.79 11.49 -7.17
N GLN A 201 -14.77 11.67 -8.50
CA GLN A 201 -15.70 10.97 -9.37
C GLN A 201 -15.51 9.44 -9.25
N HIS A 202 -14.27 8.98 -9.17
CA HIS A 202 -13.96 7.56 -8.96
C HIS A 202 -14.54 7.00 -7.66
N LEU A 203 -14.48 7.77 -6.53
CA LEU A 203 -15.15 7.40 -5.27
C LEU A 203 -16.68 7.29 -5.42
N ILE A 204 -17.28 8.14 -6.25
CA ILE A 204 -18.72 8.13 -6.51
C ILE A 204 -19.09 6.91 -7.37
N ASP A 205 -18.36 6.69 -8.45
CA ASP A 205 -18.62 5.61 -9.42
C ASP A 205 -18.48 4.22 -8.79
N THR A 206 -17.52 4.05 -7.89
CA THR A 206 -17.34 2.80 -7.12
C THR A 206 -18.37 2.60 -6.00
N GLN A 207 -19.27 3.58 -5.77
CA GLN A 207 -20.30 3.56 -4.72
C GLN A 207 -19.78 3.36 -3.29
N VAL A 208 -18.48 3.47 -3.07
CA VAL A 208 -17.84 3.23 -1.77
C VAL A 208 -18.35 4.19 -0.70
N LEU A 209 -18.75 5.40 -1.07
CA LEU A 209 -19.31 6.39 -0.14
C LEU A 209 -20.63 5.93 0.48
N GLY A 210 -21.44 5.18 -0.27
CA GLY A 210 -22.66 4.56 0.25
C GLY A 210 -22.34 3.55 1.36
N HIS A 211 -21.30 2.74 1.19
CA HIS A 211 -20.82 1.79 2.20
C HIS A 211 -20.22 2.48 3.43
N VAL A 212 -19.53 3.61 3.26
CA VAL A 212 -19.08 4.46 4.37
C VAL A 212 -20.26 5.00 5.17
N LEU A 213 -21.30 5.49 4.49
CA LEU A 213 -22.54 5.97 5.16
C LEU A 213 -23.27 4.85 5.90
N ALA A 214 -23.42 3.67 5.29
CA ALA A 214 -24.02 2.51 5.93
C ALA A 214 -23.22 2.06 7.17
N LEU A 215 -21.90 2.06 7.08
CA LEU A 215 -21.02 1.79 8.21
C LEU A 215 -21.19 2.84 9.31
N LEU A 216 -21.22 4.13 8.97
CA LEU A 216 -21.46 5.21 9.93
C LEU A 216 -22.80 5.05 10.64
N GLN A 217 -23.89 4.76 9.93
CA GLN A 217 -25.22 4.53 10.52
C GLN A 217 -25.23 3.36 11.51
N ARG A 218 -24.52 2.27 11.19
CA ARG A 218 -24.40 1.09 12.05
C ARG A 218 -23.57 1.37 13.31
N GLU A 219 -22.52 2.18 13.20
CA GLU A 219 -21.63 2.53 14.30
C GLU A 219 -22.09 3.78 15.09
N ALA A 220 -23.03 4.58 14.55
CA ALA A 220 -23.51 5.83 15.15
C ALA A 220 -24.03 5.72 16.59
N PRO A 221 -24.68 4.60 17.02
CA PRO A 221 -25.09 4.45 18.41
C PRO A 221 -23.93 4.31 19.40
N ARG A 222 -22.71 4.11 18.88
CA ARG A 222 -21.49 3.95 19.66
C ARG A 222 -20.53 5.05 19.24
N ASP A 223 -20.21 5.94 20.15
CA ASP A 223 -19.11 6.90 19.92
C ASP A 223 -17.78 6.15 19.94
N ASN A 224 -17.24 5.84 18.75
CA ASN A 224 -16.03 5.04 18.58
C ASN A 224 -15.16 5.56 17.43
N LEU A 225 -13.92 5.04 17.34
CA LEU A 225 -12.95 5.45 16.33
C LEU A 225 -13.42 5.22 14.89
N VAL A 226 -14.25 4.18 14.64
CA VAL A 226 -14.75 3.88 13.30
C VAL A 226 -15.76 4.92 12.87
N SER A 227 -16.70 5.31 13.75
CA SER A 227 -17.68 6.36 13.45
C SER A 227 -16.99 7.71 13.20
N SER A 228 -15.99 8.07 14.02
CA SER A 228 -15.19 9.27 13.84
C SER A 228 -14.40 9.24 12.53
N ALA A 229 -13.84 8.09 12.13
CA ALA A 229 -13.13 7.94 10.88
C ALA A 229 -14.07 8.07 9.66
N CYS A 230 -15.28 7.50 9.71
CA CYS A 230 -16.30 7.69 8.67
C CYS A 230 -16.68 9.18 8.52
N GLN A 231 -16.91 9.87 9.64
CA GLN A 231 -17.19 11.31 9.63
C GLN A 231 -16.05 12.09 9.01
N SER A 232 -14.79 11.75 9.35
CA SER A 232 -13.59 12.41 8.80
C SER A 232 -13.49 12.27 7.27
N VAL A 233 -13.85 11.12 6.69
CA VAL A 233 -13.93 10.94 5.23
C VAL A 233 -14.95 11.88 4.61
N LEU A 234 -16.17 11.92 5.18
CA LEU A 234 -17.27 12.75 4.67
C LEU A 234 -16.99 14.26 4.84
N GLU A 235 -16.36 14.65 5.97
CA GLU A 235 -15.96 16.04 6.19
C GLU A 235 -14.88 16.50 5.22
N GLN A 236 -13.98 15.62 4.82
CA GLN A 236 -12.96 15.96 3.84
C GLN A 236 -13.59 16.29 2.48
N LEU A 237 -14.57 15.48 2.05
CA LEU A 237 -15.33 15.72 0.82
C LEU A 237 -16.20 17.01 0.86
N ARG A 238 -16.55 17.49 2.05
CA ARG A 238 -17.36 18.71 2.20
C ARG A 238 -16.54 20.01 2.17
N LYS A 239 -15.23 19.93 2.39
CA LYS A 239 -14.36 21.12 2.49
C LYS A 239 -14.04 21.75 1.14
N ASP A 240 -14.31 21.06 0.07
CA ASP A 240 -14.10 21.45 -1.32
C ASP A 240 -15.44 21.67 -2.03
#